data_922c693fd04a7767e209fa5f4f691cef
#
_entry.id   922c693fd04a7767e209fa5f4f691cef
#
_cell.length_a   1.000
_cell.length_b   1.000
_cell.length_c   1.000
_cell.angle_alpha   90.00
_cell.angle_beta   90.00
_cell.angle_gamma   90.00
#
_symmetry.space_group_name_H-M   'P 1'
#
loop_
_entity.id
_entity.type
_entity.pdbx_description
1 polymer ?
#
loop_
_entity_poly.entity_id
_entity_poly.type
_entity_poly.pdbx_seq_one_letter_code
_entity_poly.pdbx_strand_id
1 'polypeptide(L)'
;MKISGSWFEFQHHNIKEGKYWNGIFQQMSAEQWENLVAEFAGTGMEYMVLLSVAQDVKTFFPSRHFPSFEMACQDPLEALFSAADKHGVKIFVPNDYFGKWNDANEMFRDPEIHERRVIGTREVVEKYGHHKSFYGWYLPNEAAVAPYFADDFITYVKRERELFRALAPEKPVLIAPYGTCILKADDHLCRQIEEIDADIFAWQDEVGVRKTTSDRTPEFFQNLRRVFDKVGGKAFWADVEMFT
;
A
#
# COMPACT_ATOMS: atom_id res chain seq x y z
N MET A 1 -6.79 5.70 21.53
CA MET A 1 -6.79 5.03 20.22
C MET A 1 -5.47 4.29 20.11
N LYS A 2 -5.47 3.04 19.62
CA LYS A 2 -4.26 2.24 19.41
C LYS A 2 -3.86 2.35 17.93
N ILE A 3 -2.59 2.58 17.63
CA ILE A 3 -2.06 2.45 16.27
C ILE A 3 -2.04 0.96 15.95
N SER A 4 -2.73 0.56 14.88
CA SER A 4 -2.90 -0.86 14.53
C SER A 4 -1.93 -1.35 13.46
N GLY A 5 -1.23 -0.46 12.77
CA GLY A 5 -0.29 -0.81 11.72
C GLY A 5 0.56 0.35 11.27
N SER A 6 1.49 0.05 10.38
CA SER A 6 2.36 1.06 9.75
C SER A 6 2.70 0.65 8.33
N TRP A 7 3.04 1.66 7.51
CA TRP A 7 3.67 1.45 6.22
C TRP A 7 5.12 1.02 6.40
N PHE A 8 5.60 0.23 5.45
CA PHE A 8 6.97 -0.27 5.42
C PHE A 8 7.50 -0.29 3.98
N GLU A 9 8.76 0.08 3.80
CA GLU A 9 9.46 0.01 2.52
C GLU A 9 10.81 -0.66 2.65
N PHE A 10 11.19 -1.48 1.66
CA PHE A 10 12.55 -2.06 1.59
C PHE A 10 13.59 -1.01 1.26
N GLN A 11 13.20 -0.01 0.50
CA GLN A 11 14.05 1.08 0.06
C GLN A 11 13.16 2.29 -0.24
N HIS A 12 13.60 3.47 0.22
CA HIS A 12 12.86 4.68 -0.11
C HIS A 12 12.90 4.93 -1.63
N HIS A 13 11.73 5.05 -2.23
CA HIS A 13 11.57 5.15 -3.68
C HIS A 13 11.98 6.53 -4.23
N ASN A 14 11.95 7.59 -3.43
CA ASN A 14 12.28 8.94 -3.85
C ASN A 14 13.60 9.43 -3.25
N ILE A 15 14.69 9.23 -3.97
CA ILE A 15 16.02 9.66 -3.54
C ILE A 15 16.10 11.19 -3.31
N LYS A 16 15.27 11.98 -3.99
CA LYS A 16 15.27 13.45 -3.88
C LYS A 16 14.52 13.94 -2.64
N GLU A 17 13.51 13.20 -2.20
CA GLU A 17 12.71 13.52 -1.01
C GLU A 17 13.34 12.94 0.26
N GLY A 18 13.93 11.74 0.16
CA GLY A 18 14.58 11.08 1.27
C GLY A 18 15.91 11.69 1.62
N LYS A 19 15.97 12.50 2.67
CA LYS A 19 17.24 12.86 3.31
C LYS A 19 17.97 11.63 3.86
N TYR A 20 17.23 10.55 4.08
CA TYR A 20 17.68 9.32 4.71
C TYR A 20 17.36 8.15 3.82
N TRP A 21 18.28 7.84 2.91
CA TRP A 21 18.26 6.61 2.14
C TRP A 21 18.43 5.41 3.08
N ASN A 22 17.50 4.50 3.08
CA ASN A 22 17.47 3.37 4.01
C ASN A 22 18.31 2.18 3.50
N GLY A 23 19.56 2.43 3.17
CA GLY A 23 20.51 1.40 2.70
C GLY A 23 20.77 0.28 3.71
N ILE A 24 20.37 0.46 4.96
CA ILE A 24 20.53 -0.56 6.00
C ILE A 24 19.72 -1.83 5.69
N PHE A 25 18.54 -1.71 5.08
CA PHE A 25 17.70 -2.85 4.76
C PHE A 25 18.32 -3.76 3.69
N GLN A 26 19.16 -3.22 2.81
CA GLN A 26 19.91 -4.03 1.84
C GLN A 26 20.93 -4.95 2.50
N GLN A 27 21.41 -4.59 3.70
CA GLN A 27 22.42 -5.32 4.44
C GLN A 27 21.86 -6.26 5.51
N MET A 28 20.55 -6.25 5.71
CA MET A 28 19.90 -7.07 6.74
C MET A 28 19.92 -8.56 6.38
N SER A 29 20.32 -9.37 7.35
CA SER A 29 20.18 -10.83 7.28
C SER A 29 18.74 -11.27 7.49
N ALA A 30 18.42 -12.55 7.20
CA ALA A 30 17.11 -13.12 7.48
C ALA A 30 16.74 -13.04 8.97
N GLU A 31 17.71 -13.22 9.88
CA GLU A 31 17.50 -13.07 11.33
C GLU A 31 17.15 -11.64 11.70
N GLN A 32 17.78 -10.65 11.08
CA GLN A 32 17.45 -9.24 11.32
C GLN A 32 16.06 -8.88 10.82
N TRP A 33 15.61 -9.46 9.70
CA TRP A 33 14.22 -9.34 9.24
C TRP A 33 13.23 -9.94 10.24
N GLU A 34 13.53 -11.12 10.79
CA GLU A 34 12.71 -11.73 11.82
C GLU A 34 12.61 -10.84 13.08
N ASN A 35 13.75 -10.31 13.55
CA ASN A 35 13.79 -9.43 14.71
C ASN A 35 12.98 -8.15 14.48
N LEU A 36 13.07 -7.54 13.30
CA LEU A 36 12.28 -6.36 12.94
C LEU A 36 10.77 -6.64 13.04
N VAL A 37 10.31 -7.76 12.49
CA VAL A 37 8.89 -8.14 12.55
C VAL A 37 8.47 -8.48 14.00
N ALA A 38 9.35 -9.11 14.78
CA ALA A 38 9.09 -9.39 16.18
C ALA A 38 8.96 -8.11 17.01
N GLU A 39 9.83 -7.12 16.80
CA GLU A 39 9.75 -5.79 17.43
C GLU A 39 8.47 -5.07 17.01
N PHE A 40 8.14 -5.08 15.71
CA PHE A 40 6.90 -4.51 15.21
C PHE A 40 5.67 -5.12 15.91
N ALA A 41 5.57 -6.44 15.97
CA ALA A 41 4.51 -7.14 16.69
C ALA A 41 4.50 -6.80 18.19
N GLY A 42 5.70 -6.66 18.79
CA GLY A 42 5.89 -6.28 20.20
C GLY A 42 5.32 -4.91 20.56
N THR A 43 5.21 -3.98 19.59
CA THR A 43 4.51 -2.69 19.80
C THR A 43 3.00 -2.84 19.87
N GLY A 44 2.48 -4.01 19.54
CA GLY A 44 1.06 -4.33 19.46
C GLY A 44 0.42 -3.94 18.12
N MET A 45 1.19 -3.60 17.09
CA MET A 45 0.70 -3.43 15.73
C MET A 45 0.37 -4.79 15.10
N GLU A 46 -0.67 -4.81 14.29
CA GLU A 46 -1.22 -6.02 13.67
C GLU A 46 -1.03 -6.03 12.15
N TYR A 47 -0.94 -4.85 11.53
CA TYR A 47 -0.90 -4.68 10.08
C TYR A 47 0.38 -3.99 9.62
N MET A 48 1.05 -4.61 8.66
CA MET A 48 2.17 -4.03 7.92
C MET A 48 1.75 -3.83 6.47
N VAL A 49 1.84 -2.61 5.97
CA VAL A 49 1.53 -2.30 4.57
C VAL A 49 2.85 -2.07 3.83
N LEU A 50 3.19 -2.96 2.92
CA LEU A 50 4.38 -2.78 2.09
C LEU A 50 4.12 -1.71 1.04
N LEU A 51 5.04 -0.76 0.88
CA LEU A 51 4.94 0.26 -0.15
C LEU A 51 5.28 -0.28 -1.54
N SER A 52 6.24 -1.20 -1.62
CA SER A 52 6.64 -1.77 -2.90
C SER A 52 7.22 -3.18 -2.75
N VAL A 53 7.00 -4.03 -3.76
CA VAL A 53 7.72 -5.31 -3.97
C VAL A 53 8.73 -5.20 -5.12
N ALA A 54 8.63 -4.12 -5.89
CA ALA A 54 9.54 -3.78 -6.98
C ALA A 54 9.74 -2.27 -7.01
N GLN A 55 10.83 -1.81 -7.61
CA GLN A 55 11.11 -0.41 -7.86
C GLN A 55 11.89 -0.27 -9.17
N ASP A 56 11.41 0.58 -10.08
CA ASP A 56 12.02 0.77 -11.39
C ASP A 56 12.31 -0.57 -12.11
N VAL A 57 11.33 -1.47 -12.11
CA VAL A 57 11.38 -2.83 -12.70
C VAL A 57 12.27 -3.83 -11.96
N LYS A 58 12.98 -3.44 -10.90
CA LYS A 58 13.77 -4.37 -10.07
C LYS A 58 12.94 -4.82 -8.86
N THR A 59 12.98 -6.10 -8.55
CA THR A 59 12.23 -6.69 -7.44
C THR A 59 13.05 -6.76 -6.15
N PHE A 60 12.38 -6.73 -5.00
CA PHE A 60 12.95 -7.03 -3.68
C PHE A 60 12.83 -8.51 -3.30
N PHE A 61 12.62 -9.37 -4.29
CA PHE A 61 12.58 -10.81 -4.15
C PHE A 61 13.23 -11.48 -5.37
N PRO A 62 13.71 -12.72 -5.28
CA PRO A 62 14.27 -13.44 -6.43
C PRO A 62 13.19 -13.70 -7.47
N SER A 63 13.20 -12.95 -8.56
CA SER A 63 12.24 -13.06 -9.65
C SER A 63 12.81 -13.89 -10.82
N ARG A 64 11.93 -14.64 -11.50
CA ARG A 64 12.25 -15.34 -12.75
C ARG A 64 12.09 -14.43 -13.98
N HIS A 65 11.41 -13.31 -13.80
CA HIS A 65 10.98 -12.42 -14.89
C HIS A 65 11.68 -11.07 -14.88
N PHE A 66 12.14 -10.63 -13.72
CA PHE A 66 12.72 -9.30 -13.53
C PHE A 66 14.07 -9.36 -12.82
N PRO A 67 14.97 -8.39 -13.06
CA PRO A 67 16.16 -8.27 -12.26
C PRO A 67 15.77 -7.99 -10.80
N SER A 68 16.55 -8.48 -9.85
CA SER A 68 16.34 -8.24 -8.43
C SER A 68 17.40 -7.29 -7.88
N PHE A 69 17.07 -6.59 -6.80
CA PHE A 69 18.07 -5.84 -6.03
C PHE A 69 19.05 -6.81 -5.35
N GLU A 70 20.31 -6.39 -5.24
CA GLU A 70 21.30 -7.11 -4.44
C GLU A 70 20.99 -6.85 -2.96
N MET A 71 20.60 -7.89 -2.25
CA MET A 71 20.27 -7.86 -0.84
C MET A 71 21.09 -8.91 -0.09
N ALA A 72 21.54 -8.61 1.14
CA ALA A 72 22.26 -9.58 1.97
C ALA A 72 21.39 -10.80 2.32
N CYS A 73 20.09 -10.58 2.54
CA CYS A 73 19.08 -11.64 2.55
C CYS A 73 18.66 -11.92 1.10
N GLN A 74 18.84 -13.15 0.63
CA GLN A 74 18.51 -13.53 -0.76
C GLN A 74 17.03 -13.34 -1.09
N ASP A 75 16.14 -13.58 -0.14
CA ASP A 75 14.70 -13.40 -0.28
C ASP A 75 14.15 -12.68 0.95
N PRO A 76 14.26 -11.34 1.02
CA PRO A 76 13.78 -10.58 2.16
C PRO A 76 12.24 -10.58 2.27
N LEU A 77 11.54 -10.80 1.15
CA LEU A 77 10.07 -10.91 1.17
C LEU A 77 9.63 -12.22 1.84
N GLU A 78 10.31 -13.35 1.55
CA GLU A 78 10.11 -14.62 2.25
C GLU A 78 10.42 -14.50 3.74
N ALA A 79 11.54 -13.83 4.08
CA ALA A 79 11.91 -13.62 5.48
C ALA A 79 10.85 -12.81 6.25
N LEU A 80 10.29 -11.76 5.63
CA LEU A 80 9.19 -10.98 6.19
C LEU A 80 7.93 -11.82 6.40
N PHE A 81 7.51 -12.59 5.39
CA PHE A 81 6.31 -13.42 5.49
C PHE A 81 6.45 -14.52 6.54
N SER A 82 7.58 -15.23 6.54
CA SER A 82 7.86 -16.27 7.54
C SER A 82 7.85 -15.73 8.96
N ALA A 83 8.46 -14.55 9.18
CA ALA A 83 8.43 -13.87 10.46
C ALA A 83 7.02 -13.40 10.84
N ALA A 84 6.28 -12.84 9.88
CA ALA A 84 4.92 -12.38 10.10
C ALA A 84 3.95 -13.53 10.44
N ASP A 85 4.10 -14.69 9.80
CA ASP A 85 3.37 -15.92 10.15
C ASP A 85 3.63 -16.35 11.60
N LYS A 86 4.90 -16.26 12.03
CA LYS A 86 5.33 -16.60 13.38
C LYS A 86 4.79 -15.65 14.45
N HIS A 87 4.79 -14.36 14.15
CA HIS A 87 4.43 -13.31 15.12
C HIS A 87 2.99 -12.79 14.97
N GLY A 88 2.20 -13.34 14.04
CA GLY A 88 0.78 -12.99 13.84
C GLY A 88 0.55 -11.63 13.20
N VAL A 89 1.54 -11.10 12.47
CA VAL A 89 1.41 -9.84 11.72
C VAL A 89 0.74 -10.12 10.38
N LYS A 90 -0.17 -9.23 9.98
CA LYS A 90 -0.88 -9.27 8.69
C LYS A 90 -0.22 -8.31 7.72
N ILE A 91 0.11 -8.79 6.52
CA ILE A 91 0.81 -8.02 5.50
C ILE A 91 -0.15 -7.69 4.34
N PHE A 92 -0.25 -6.40 4.00
CA PHE A 92 -0.79 -5.96 2.72
C PHE A 92 0.35 -5.85 1.71
N VAL A 93 0.17 -6.49 0.57
CA VAL A 93 1.20 -6.63 -0.46
C VAL A 93 0.86 -5.72 -1.64
N PRO A 94 1.76 -4.85 -2.07
CA PRO A 94 1.55 -4.04 -3.25
C PRO A 94 1.78 -4.86 -4.54
N ASN A 95 1.14 -4.40 -5.62
CA ASN A 95 1.30 -5.03 -6.93
C ASN A 95 2.04 -4.15 -7.92
N ASP A 96 2.69 -3.10 -7.50
CA ASP A 96 3.24 -2.09 -8.39
C ASP A 96 4.70 -1.74 -8.12
N TYR A 97 5.15 -0.84 -8.81
CA TYR A 97 6.37 -0.18 -9.28
C TYR A 97 7.18 -1.01 -10.27
N PHE A 98 6.48 -1.69 -11.18
CA PHE A 98 7.07 -2.29 -12.40
C PHE A 98 7.26 -1.28 -13.54
N GLY A 99 7.14 0.01 -13.24
CA GLY A 99 7.46 1.17 -14.05
C GLY A 99 8.19 2.22 -13.22
N LYS A 100 8.32 3.45 -13.75
CA LYS A 100 8.91 4.57 -13.01
C LYS A 100 7.90 5.10 -12.00
N TRP A 101 8.21 5.02 -10.73
CA TRP A 101 7.32 5.45 -9.66
C TRP A 101 6.95 6.95 -9.70
N ASN A 102 7.79 7.80 -10.28
CA ASN A 102 7.58 9.25 -10.34
C ASN A 102 6.58 9.72 -11.41
N ASP A 103 5.96 8.79 -12.14
CA ASP A 103 4.91 9.10 -13.12
C ASP A 103 3.67 8.22 -12.88
N ALA A 104 2.85 8.63 -11.91
CA ALA A 104 1.62 7.92 -11.56
C ALA A 104 0.64 7.79 -12.73
N ASN A 105 0.61 8.78 -13.65
CA ASN A 105 -0.27 8.71 -14.83
C ASN A 105 0.20 7.64 -15.82
N GLU A 106 1.51 7.50 -16.03
CA GLU A 106 2.10 6.45 -16.84
C GLU A 106 1.79 5.08 -16.23
N MET A 107 1.90 4.95 -14.90
CA MET A 107 1.58 3.72 -14.16
C MET A 107 0.14 3.24 -14.37
N PHE A 108 -0.81 4.15 -14.60
CA PHE A 108 -2.21 3.77 -14.86
C PHE A 108 -2.47 3.41 -16.32
N ARG A 109 -1.78 4.03 -17.27
CA ARG A 109 -2.13 4.05 -18.69
C ARG A 109 -1.25 3.19 -19.57
N ASP A 110 0.03 3.01 -19.19
CA ASP A 110 0.98 2.26 -20.00
C ASP A 110 0.65 0.75 -20.00
N PRO A 111 0.34 0.16 -21.17
CA PRO A 111 0.02 -1.26 -21.27
C PRO A 111 1.22 -2.17 -20.94
N GLU A 112 2.46 -1.73 -21.22
CA GLU A 112 3.64 -2.53 -20.88
C GLU A 112 3.85 -2.60 -19.35
N ILE A 113 3.62 -1.49 -18.65
CA ILE A 113 3.68 -1.48 -17.19
C ILE A 113 2.59 -2.38 -16.62
N HIS A 114 1.38 -2.34 -17.19
CA HIS A 114 0.31 -3.23 -16.78
C HIS A 114 0.67 -4.70 -17.00
N GLU A 115 1.25 -5.06 -18.15
CA GLU A 115 1.68 -6.44 -18.42
C GLU A 115 2.75 -6.90 -17.41
N ARG A 116 3.75 -6.07 -17.12
CA ARG A 116 4.77 -6.36 -16.10
C ARG A 116 4.13 -6.54 -14.71
N ARG A 117 3.18 -5.69 -14.36
CA ARG A 117 2.42 -5.79 -13.10
C ARG A 117 1.68 -7.11 -12.99
N VAL A 118 1.00 -7.55 -14.06
CA VAL A 118 0.32 -8.85 -14.10
C VAL A 118 1.30 -10.00 -13.89
N ILE A 119 2.46 -9.96 -14.55
CA ILE A 119 3.51 -10.99 -14.41
C ILE A 119 4.05 -11.01 -12.98
N GLY A 120 4.42 -9.84 -12.44
CA GLY A 120 4.96 -9.73 -11.08
C GLY A 120 3.97 -10.14 -10.00
N THR A 121 2.70 -9.74 -10.13
CA THR A 121 1.64 -10.11 -9.18
C THR A 121 1.41 -11.62 -9.17
N ARG A 122 1.40 -12.27 -10.33
CA ARG A 122 1.29 -13.73 -10.41
C ARG A 122 2.46 -14.42 -9.74
N GLU A 123 3.69 -13.95 -9.97
CA GLU A 123 4.89 -14.51 -9.36
C GLU A 123 4.88 -14.34 -7.83
N VAL A 124 4.42 -13.19 -7.32
CA VAL A 124 4.25 -12.96 -5.87
C VAL A 124 3.25 -13.94 -5.26
N VAL A 125 2.10 -14.15 -5.90
CA VAL A 125 1.11 -15.13 -5.41
C VAL A 125 1.66 -16.57 -5.47
N GLU A 126 2.33 -16.94 -6.54
CA GLU A 126 2.93 -18.28 -6.69
C GLU A 126 3.96 -18.56 -5.59
N LYS A 127 4.81 -17.58 -5.27
CA LYS A 127 5.86 -17.73 -4.27
C LYS A 127 5.35 -17.61 -2.84
N TYR A 128 4.51 -16.62 -2.56
CA TYR A 128 4.19 -16.21 -1.17
C TYR A 128 2.70 -16.34 -0.82
N GLY A 129 1.84 -16.72 -1.77
CA GLY A 129 0.40 -16.85 -1.54
C GLY A 129 0.00 -17.87 -0.49
N HIS A 130 0.91 -18.80 -0.13
CA HIS A 130 0.72 -19.82 0.89
C HIS A 130 0.86 -19.30 2.33
N HIS A 131 1.46 -18.13 2.53
CA HIS A 131 1.62 -17.51 3.85
C HIS A 131 0.30 -17.00 4.41
N LYS A 132 0.02 -17.32 5.67
CA LYS A 132 -1.16 -16.82 6.38
C LYS A 132 -1.12 -15.32 6.61
N SER A 133 0.09 -14.78 6.73
CA SER A 133 0.36 -13.36 6.88
C SER A 133 0.11 -12.54 5.61
N PHE A 134 0.03 -13.16 4.44
CA PHE A 134 -0.43 -12.47 3.23
C PHE A 134 -1.93 -12.18 3.36
N TYR A 135 -2.25 -11.06 3.99
CA TYR A 135 -3.61 -10.73 4.39
C TYR A 135 -4.43 -10.09 3.26
N GLY A 136 -3.84 -9.14 2.55
CA GLY A 136 -4.54 -8.37 1.53
C GLY A 136 -3.61 -7.72 0.52
N TRP A 137 -4.21 -7.01 -0.43
CA TRP A 137 -3.52 -6.24 -1.44
C TRP A 137 -3.48 -4.76 -1.09
N TYR A 138 -2.42 -4.08 -1.46
CA TYR A 138 -2.31 -2.63 -1.41
C TYR A 138 -2.08 -2.08 -2.82
N LEU A 139 -2.85 -1.07 -3.21
CA LEU A 139 -2.62 -0.32 -4.45
C LEU A 139 -1.80 0.92 -4.11
N PRO A 140 -0.48 0.92 -4.42
CA PRO A 140 0.44 1.94 -3.92
C PRO A 140 0.35 3.26 -4.68
N ASN A 141 -0.37 3.32 -5.80
CA ASN A 141 -0.61 4.56 -6.52
C ASN A 141 -1.67 5.37 -5.79
N GLU A 142 -1.24 6.32 -4.99
CA GLU A 142 -2.10 7.14 -4.17
C GLU A 142 -2.95 8.10 -5.02
N ALA A 143 -4.23 8.17 -4.70
CA ALA A 143 -5.15 9.08 -5.38
C ALA A 143 -5.23 10.43 -4.70
N ALA A 144 -4.96 11.50 -5.47
CA ALA A 144 -5.37 12.85 -5.09
C ALA A 144 -6.89 13.01 -5.28
N VAL A 145 -7.62 13.26 -4.20
CA VAL A 145 -9.07 13.51 -4.24
C VAL A 145 -9.33 15.02 -4.23
N ALA A 146 -9.42 15.64 -5.44
CA ALA A 146 -9.45 17.09 -5.58
C ALA A 146 -10.47 17.57 -6.65
N PRO A 147 -11.71 17.86 -6.30
CA PRO A 147 -12.41 17.54 -5.07
C PRO A 147 -13.00 16.11 -5.04
N TYR A 148 -12.79 15.33 -6.09
CA TYR A 148 -13.29 13.97 -6.29
C TYR A 148 -12.19 13.08 -6.86
N PHE A 149 -12.39 11.76 -6.83
CA PHE A 149 -11.50 10.82 -7.50
C PHE A 149 -11.51 11.05 -9.01
N ALA A 150 -10.34 10.94 -9.63
CA ALA A 150 -10.24 10.93 -11.07
C ALA A 150 -10.78 9.60 -11.65
N ASP A 151 -11.46 9.66 -12.80
CA ASP A 151 -12.05 8.48 -13.46
C ASP A 151 -10.97 7.43 -13.81
N ASP A 152 -9.79 7.89 -14.19
CA ASP A 152 -8.64 7.01 -14.49
C ASP A 152 -8.23 6.18 -13.26
N PHE A 153 -8.26 6.78 -12.06
CA PHE A 153 -7.96 6.06 -10.82
C PHE A 153 -9.04 5.01 -10.52
N ILE A 154 -10.31 5.35 -10.68
CA ILE A 154 -11.41 4.39 -10.48
C ILE A 154 -11.27 3.20 -11.45
N THR A 155 -10.95 3.50 -12.72
CA THR A 155 -10.70 2.48 -13.75
C THR A 155 -9.51 1.60 -13.39
N TYR A 156 -8.42 2.21 -12.90
CA TYR A 156 -7.23 1.49 -12.43
C TYR A 156 -7.58 0.52 -11.30
N VAL A 157 -8.25 0.98 -10.25
CA VAL A 157 -8.62 0.11 -9.11
C VAL A 157 -9.47 -1.07 -9.56
N LYS A 158 -10.47 -0.86 -10.42
CA LYS A 158 -11.32 -1.93 -10.97
C LYS A 158 -10.50 -2.98 -11.71
N ARG A 159 -9.60 -2.55 -12.59
CA ARG A 159 -8.74 -3.44 -13.37
C ARG A 159 -7.82 -4.28 -12.48
N GLU A 160 -7.18 -3.65 -11.49
CA GLU A 160 -6.32 -4.38 -10.56
C GLU A 160 -7.12 -5.34 -9.68
N ARG A 161 -8.33 -4.95 -9.27
CA ARG A 161 -9.22 -5.85 -8.52
C ARG A 161 -9.63 -7.10 -9.31
N GLU A 162 -9.84 -6.99 -10.61
CA GLU A 162 -10.10 -8.15 -11.48
C GLU A 162 -8.91 -9.13 -11.47
N LEU A 163 -7.68 -8.62 -11.54
CA LEU A 163 -6.47 -9.43 -11.42
C LEU A 163 -6.40 -10.13 -10.05
N PHE A 164 -6.67 -9.40 -8.97
CA PHE A 164 -6.63 -9.97 -7.62
C PHE A 164 -7.70 -11.04 -7.41
N ARG A 165 -8.90 -10.84 -7.92
CA ARG A 165 -9.98 -11.84 -7.86
C ARG A 165 -9.61 -13.13 -8.60
N ALA A 166 -8.88 -13.01 -9.69
CA ALA A 166 -8.42 -14.18 -10.44
C ALA A 166 -7.32 -14.97 -9.73
N LEU A 167 -6.55 -14.32 -8.86
CA LEU A 167 -5.37 -14.90 -8.20
C LEU A 167 -5.60 -15.28 -6.73
N ALA A 168 -6.32 -14.43 -5.99
CA ALA A 168 -6.55 -14.57 -4.56
C ALA A 168 -7.86 -13.83 -4.17
N PRO A 169 -9.03 -14.40 -4.51
CA PRO A 169 -10.33 -13.72 -4.44
C PRO A 169 -10.75 -13.33 -3.02
N GLU A 170 -10.23 -14.02 -2.01
CA GLU A 170 -10.56 -13.82 -0.59
C GLU A 170 -9.82 -12.64 0.05
N LYS A 171 -8.78 -12.09 -0.62
CA LYS A 171 -7.94 -11.06 -0.04
C LYS A 171 -8.51 -9.67 -0.24
N PRO A 172 -8.66 -8.86 0.84
CA PRO A 172 -9.14 -7.49 0.72
C PRO A 172 -8.15 -6.59 -0.01
N VAL A 173 -8.67 -5.52 -0.61
CA VAL A 173 -7.88 -4.48 -1.29
C VAL A 173 -7.93 -3.20 -0.48
N LEU A 174 -6.75 -2.65 -0.20
CA LEU A 174 -6.52 -1.38 0.49
C LEU A 174 -6.03 -0.34 -0.50
N ILE A 175 -6.57 0.88 -0.37
CA ILE A 175 -6.07 2.10 -1.03
C ILE A 175 -5.83 3.18 0.01
N ALA A 176 -4.88 4.09 -0.25
CA ALA A 176 -4.51 5.20 0.64
C ALA A 176 -4.71 6.56 -0.06
N PRO A 177 -5.95 7.06 -0.19
CA PRO A 177 -6.21 8.34 -0.83
C PRO A 177 -5.84 9.51 0.06
N TYR A 178 -5.47 10.65 -0.57
CA TYR A 178 -5.19 11.92 0.08
C TYR A 178 -6.05 13.06 -0.49
N GLY A 179 -5.98 14.25 0.06
CA GLY A 179 -6.81 15.40 -0.31
C GLY A 179 -7.97 15.62 0.67
N THR A 180 -7.84 15.13 1.88
CA THR A 180 -8.88 15.20 2.94
C THR A 180 -9.38 16.62 3.21
N CYS A 181 -8.50 17.64 3.07
CA CYS A 181 -8.83 19.03 3.31
C CYS A 181 -9.50 19.76 2.12
N ILE A 182 -9.51 19.16 0.93
CA ILE A 182 -10.01 19.79 -0.31
C ILE A 182 -11.13 19.00 -0.99
N LEU A 183 -11.38 17.76 -0.57
CA LEU A 183 -12.47 16.95 -1.10
C LEU A 183 -13.84 17.52 -0.75
N LYS A 184 -14.85 17.14 -1.51
CA LYS A 184 -16.25 17.42 -1.20
C LYS A 184 -16.93 16.15 -0.71
N ALA A 185 -17.31 16.15 0.58
CA ALA A 185 -17.99 15.02 1.22
C ALA A 185 -19.51 15.07 0.93
N ASP A 186 -19.91 14.78 -0.29
CA ASP A 186 -21.29 14.84 -0.79
C ASP A 186 -21.73 13.53 -1.46
N ASP A 187 -22.93 13.55 -2.05
CA ASP A 187 -23.52 12.38 -2.72
C ASP A 187 -22.72 11.92 -3.95
N HIS A 188 -21.93 12.81 -4.56
CA HIS A 188 -21.07 12.40 -5.66
C HIS A 188 -19.91 11.56 -5.16
N LEU A 189 -19.27 11.98 -4.08
CA LEU A 189 -18.20 11.20 -3.45
C LEU A 189 -18.73 9.84 -2.93
N CYS A 190 -19.95 9.81 -2.37
CA CYS A 190 -20.58 8.54 -1.98
C CYS A 190 -20.66 7.57 -3.17
N ARG A 191 -21.15 8.02 -4.32
CA ARG A 191 -21.25 7.18 -5.53
C ARG A 191 -19.87 6.71 -6.02
N GLN A 192 -18.85 7.57 -5.97
CA GLN A 192 -17.49 7.16 -6.35
C GLN A 192 -16.92 6.09 -5.40
N ILE A 193 -17.12 6.22 -4.08
CA ILE A 193 -16.68 5.22 -3.11
C ILE A 193 -17.43 3.90 -3.29
N GLU A 194 -18.73 3.93 -3.61
CA GLU A 194 -19.50 2.73 -3.98
C GLU A 194 -18.94 2.06 -5.24
N GLU A 195 -18.56 2.87 -6.23
CA GLU A 195 -18.04 2.42 -7.51
C GLU A 195 -16.62 1.86 -7.43
N ILE A 196 -15.77 2.43 -6.57
CA ILE A 196 -14.39 1.97 -6.35
C ILE A 196 -14.40 0.59 -5.70
N ASP A 197 -13.83 -0.38 -6.39
CA ASP A 197 -13.80 -1.79 -5.96
C ASP A 197 -12.63 -2.08 -5.00
N ALA A 198 -12.52 -1.28 -3.94
CA ALA A 198 -11.63 -1.48 -2.81
C ALA A 198 -12.43 -1.75 -1.54
N ASP A 199 -11.85 -2.53 -0.62
CA ASP A 199 -12.51 -2.92 0.63
C ASP A 199 -12.17 -1.96 1.78
N ILE A 200 -10.95 -1.38 1.75
CA ILE A 200 -10.38 -0.57 2.82
C ILE A 200 -9.84 0.73 2.23
N PHE A 201 -10.23 1.85 2.82
CA PHE A 201 -9.77 3.19 2.49
C PHE A 201 -9.02 3.77 3.69
N ALA A 202 -7.69 3.81 3.61
CA ALA A 202 -6.83 4.43 4.61
C ALA A 202 -6.55 5.89 4.20
N TRP A 203 -7.41 6.80 4.65
CA TRP A 203 -7.31 8.22 4.31
C TRP A 203 -6.15 8.88 5.04
N GLN A 204 -5.28 9.54 4.30
CA GLN A 204 -4.14 10.28 4.84
C GLN A 204 -4.62 11.56 5.53
N ASP A 205 -4.05 11.87 6.69
CA ASP A 205 -4.38 13.10 7.43
C ASP A 205 -3.62 14.33 6.92
N GLU A 206 -2.59 14.13 6.10
CA GLU A 206 -1.78 15.15 5.44
C GLU A 206 -1.15 16.18 6.40
N VAL A 207 -0.97 15.82 7.67
CA VAL A 207 -0.34 16.68 8.70
C VAL A 207 1.18 16.73 8.48
N GLY A 208 1.83 15.59 8.21
CA GLY A 208 3.26 15.50 7.97
C GLY A 208 3.70 16.29 6.74
N VAL A 209 2.94 16.23 5.65
CA VAL A 209 3.17 17.04 4.43
C VAL A 209 2.70 18.49 4.55
N ARG A 210 2.18 18.91 5.71
CA ARG A 210 1.77 20.29 6.05
C ARG A 210 0.66 20.86 5.17
N LYS A 211 -0.21 20.02 4.61
CA LYS A 211 -1.43 20.47 3.90
C LYS A 211 -2.60 20.71 4.84
N THR A 212 -2.54 20.14 6.04
CA THR A 212 -3.49 20.36 7.11
C THR A 212 -2.78 20.45 8.46
N THR A 213 -3.55 20.58 9.54
CA THR A 213 -3.04 20.65 10.92
C THR A 213 -3.83 19.69 11.81
N SER A 214 -3.19 19.19 12.87
CA SER A 214 -3.78 18.17 13.76
C SER A 214 -5.08 18.63 14.44
N ASP A 215 -5.28 19.94 14.66
CA ASP A 215 -6.51 20.49 15.22
C ASP A 215 -7.69 20.50 14.22
N ARG A 216 -7.41 20.52 12.90
CA ARG A 216 -8.43 20.46 11.85
C ARG A 216 -8.77 19.06 11.37
N THR A 217 -7.85 18.12 11.52
CA THR A 217 -8.02 16.72 11.10
C THR A 217 -9.34 16.10 11.59
N PRO A 218 -9.78 16.30 12.86
CA PRO A 218 -11.05 15.74 13.32
C PRO A 218 -12.28 16.15 12.51
N GLU A 219 -12.33 17.40 12.02
CA GLU A 219 -13.43 17.89 11.19
C GLU A 219 -13.47 17.15 9.85
N PHE A 220 -12.33 17.02 9.17
CA PHE A 220 -12.25 16.34 7.87
C PHE A 220 -12.61 14.86 7.99
N PHE A 221 -12.08 14.18 9.00
CA PHE A 221 -12.41 12.78 9.23
C PHE A 221 -13.86 12.54 9.65
N GLN A 222 -14.49 13.48 10.37
CA GLN A 222 -15.93 13.43 10.65
C GLN A 222 -16.77 13.55 9.37
N ASN A 223 -16.37 14.40 8.43
CA ASN A 223 -17.04 14.54 7.14
C ASN A 223 -16.93 13.23 6.32
N LEU A 224 -15.74 12.66 6.22
CA LEU A 224 -15.51 11.37 5.58
C LEU A 224 -16.28 10.24 6.29
N ARG A 225 -16.29 10.22 7.61
CA ARG A 225 -17.05 9.21 8.38
C ARG A 225 -18.51 9.19 7.99
N ARG A 226 -19.16 10.37 7.85
CA ARG A 226 -20.56 10.44 7.39
C ARG A 226 -20.76 9.86 5.98
N VAL A 227 -19.80 10.06 5.07
CA VAL A 227 -19.81 9.47 3.74
C VAL A 227 -19.76 7.94 3.84
N PHE A 228 -18.80 7.40 4.61
CA PHE A 228 -18.66 5.95 4.79
C PHE A 228 -19.84 5.30 5.52
N ASP A 229 -20.43 5.98 6.50
CA ASP A 229 -21.66 5.52 7.18
C ASP A 229 -22.85 5.45 6.22
N LYS A 230 -22.91 6.35 5.23
CA LYS A 230 -23.96 6.37 4.20
C LYS A 230 -23.75 5.26 3.15
N VAL A 231 -22.53 5.08 2.68
CA VAL A 231 -22.17 4.05 1.69
C VAL A 231 -22.32 2.65 2.27
N GLY A 232 -21.79 2.42 3.47
CA GLY A 232 -21.75 1.11 4.11
C GLY A 232 -20.80 0.12 3.42
N GLY A 233 -20.51 -1.00 4.09
CA GLY A 233 -19.77 -2.13 3.50
C GLY A 233 -18.30 -1.91 3.18
N LYS A 234 -17.74 -0.70 3.38
CA LYS A 234 -16.34 -0.35 3.18
C LYS A 234 -15.69 -0.01 4.51
N ALA A 235 -14.44 -0.44 4.71
CA ALA A 235 -13.68 -0.06 5.90
C ALA A 235 -13.06 1.33 5.73
N PHE A 236 -13.23 2.15 6.76
CA PHE A 236 -12.65 3.50 6.85
C PHE A 236 -11.54 3.51 7.89
N TRP A 237 -10.31 3.68 7.45
CA TRP A 237 -9.13 3.79 8.28
C TRP A 237 -8.56 5.21 8.21
N ALA A 238 -7.87 5.62 9.27
CA ALA A 238 -7.06 6.82 9.27
C ALA A 238 -5.60 6.45 9.08
N ASP A 239 -4.96 7.07 8.10
CA ASP A 239 -3.52 7.06 7.92
C ASP A 239 -2.97 8.36 8.50
N VAL A 240 -2.21 8.23 9.59
CA VAL A 240 -1.69 9.36 10.36
C VAL A 240 -0.22 9.53 10.06
N GLU A 241 0.11 10.65 9.44
CA GLU A 241 1.49 10.97 9.09
C GLU A 241 2.29 11.40 10.33
N MET A 242 3.35 10.65 10.65
CA MET A 242 4.20 10.85 11.84
C MET A 242 5.55 11.48 11.49
N PHE A 243 5.70 12.03 10.30
CA PHE A 243 6.92 12.72 9.82
C PHE A 243 6.67 14.23 9.65
N THR A 244 7.75 15.03 9.55
CA THR A 244 7.70 16.49 9.34
C THR A 244 8.78 16.97 8.39
#